data_b335d9c80791bd8f85a84c97d429bf82
#
_entry.id   b335d9c80791bd8f85a84c97d429bf82
#
_cell.length_a   1.000
_cell.length_b   1.000
_cell.length_c   1.000
_cell.angle_alpha   90.00
_cell.angle_beta   90.00
_cell.angle_gamma   90.00
#
_symmetry.space_group_name_H-M   'P 1'
#
loop_
_entity.id
_entity.type
_entity.pdbx_description
1 polymer ?
#
loop_
_entity_poly.entity_id
_entity_poly.type
_entity_poly.pdbx_seq_one_letter_code
_entity_poly.pdbx_strand_id
1 'polypeptide(L)'
;MPLVPENFTEFLYWFKEQTETFWRQNPRTETYYNTHEEWPAGICWVGLSATEIDRVEATYAIRFTPDHREFLRVLHTLDQPYTYVEEATAEQAEERWPSNLCYNWLTGEVAIRRKLAQPYKDLHEGWLPVWGPRPPTEEQRAAGFERQFSKAPLLLPLHNHRYLVSEPQQAGNPVLSVWGSDIIIYGWNLRSYLLHEFAEYLPDLALGNEEVAAILQADAPASLTKRIPFYEDYIQTHNGWPPRTGDYGPILSP
;
A
#
# COMPACT_ATOMS: atom_id res chain seq x y z
N MET A 1 13.42 -24.87 -8.64
CA MET A 1 13.34 -24.01 -7.44
C MET A 1 12.17 -23.08 -7.66
N PRO A 2 11.39 -22.73 -6.63
CA PRO A 2 10.37 -21.70 -6.79
C PRO A 2 11.03 -20.40 -7.27
N LEU A 3 10.39 -19.69 -8.20
CA LEU A 3 10.89 -18.44 -8.76
C LEU A 3 10.89 -17.35 -7.67
N VAL A 4 9.91 -17.39 -6.76
CA VAL A 4 9.72 -16.42 -5.69
C VAL A 4 10.10 -17.03 -4.34
N PRO A 5 11.07 -16.44 -3.59
CA PRO A 5 11.47 -16.95 -2.29
C PRO A 5 10.32 -17.01 -1.26
N GLU A 6 10.27 -18.07 -0.46
CA GLU A 6 9.28 -18.22 0.62
C GLU A 6 9.65 -17.40 1.85
N ASN A 7 10.93 -17.35 2.21
CA ASN A 7 11.41 -16.55 3.33
C ASN A 7 11.25 -15.06 3.01
N PHE A 8 10.60 -14.31 3.91
CA PHE A 8 10.25 -12.91 3.64
C PHE A 8 11.49 -12.00 3.44
N THR A 9 12.54 -12.19 4.23
CA THR A 9 13.77 -11.40 4.07
C THR A 9 14.46 -11.71 2.74
N GLU A 10 14.56 -12.99 2.36
CA GLU A 10 15.09 -13.40 1.06
C GLU A 10 14.24 -12.86 -0.09
N PHE A 11 12.91 -12.87 0.08
CA PHE A 11 11.97 -12.28 -0.87
C PHE A 11 12.21 -10.77 -1.07
N LEU A 12 12.46 -10.01 -0.01
CA LEU A 12 12.73 -8.57 -0.13
C LEU A 12 14.01 -8.28 -0.91
N TYR A 13 15.08 -9.05 -0.69
CA TYR A 13 16.32 -8.89 -1.47
C TYR A 13 16.15 -9.33 -2.92
N TRP A 14 15.45 -10.43 -3.17
CA TRP A 14 15.08 -10.87 -4.51
C TRP A 14 14.25 -9.81 -5.23
N PHE A 15 13.21 -9.27 -4.59
CA PHE A 15 12.36 -8.21 -5.13
C PHE A 15 13.16 -6.96 -5.47
N LYS A 16 14.08 -6.55 -4.59
CA LYS A 16 15.01 -5.46 -4.84
C LYS A 16 15.82 -5.70 -6.12
N GLU A 17 16.43 -6.87 -6.26
CA GLU A 17 17.25 -7.22 -7.42
C GLU A 17 16.44 -7.25 -8.72
N GLN A 18 15.24 -7.82 -8.70
CA GLN A 18 14.36 -7.89 -9.87
C GLN A 18 13.96 -6.49 -10.35
N THR A 19 13.45 -5.65 -9.45
CA THR A 19 12.98 -4.30 -9.79
C THR A 19 14.13 -3.40 -10.25
N GLU A 20 15.28 -3.40 -9.57
CA GLU A 20 16.46 -2.64 -9.98
C GLU A 20 17.03 -3.10 -11.35
N THR A 21 16.93 -4.41 -11.63
CA THR A 21 17.33 -4.94 -12.93
C THR A 21 16.36 -4.51 -14.02
N PHE A 22 15.07 -4.56 -13.75
CA PHE A 22 14.03 -4.09 -14.67
C PHE A 22 14.23 -2.62 -15.05
N TRP A 23 14.38 -1.72 -14.08
CA TRP A 23 14.56 -0.29 -14.34
C TRP A 23 15.85 0.02 -15.10
N ARG A 24 16.92 -0.74 -14.84
CA ARG A 24 18.18 -0.60 -15.61
C ARG A 24 18.01 -0.95 -17.08
N GLN A 25 17.19 -1.94 -17.38
CA GLN A 25 16.91 -2.40 -18.74
C GLN A 25 15.83 -1.59 -19.44
N ASN A 26 14.92 -0.98 -18.67
CA ASN A 26 13.77 -0.24 -19.14
C ASN A 26 13.79 1.19 -18.56
N PRO A 27 14.64 2.09 -19.08
CA PRO A 27 14.74 3.45 -18.55
C PRO A 27 13.47 4.29 -18.77
N ARG A 28 12.54 3.80 -19.59
CA ARG A 28 11.20 4.33 -19.77
C ARG A 28 10.20 3.18 -19.69
N THR A 29 9.20 3.32 -18.85
CA THR A 29 8.11 2.35 -18.69
C THR A 29 6.79 3.03 -19.02
N GLU A 30 6.08 2.53 -20.03
CA GLU A 30 4.74 3.02 -20.36
C GLU A 30 3.76 2.59 -19.26
N THR A 31 2.90 3.50 -18.87
CA THR A 31 1.83 3.27 -17.91
C THR A 31 0.46 3.48 -18.56
N TYR A 32 -0.56 3.89 -17.81
CA TYR A 32 -1.90 4.05 -18.36
C TYR A 32 -2.14 5.46 -18.96
N TYR A 33 -2.99 5.58 -19.98
CA TYR A 33 -3.56 6.85 -20.46
C TYR A 33 -2.55 7.95 -20.80
N ASN A 34 -1.65 7.74 -21.73
CA ASN A 34 -0.63 8.72 -22.14
C ASN A 34 0.33 9.11 -21.01
N THR A 35 0.58 8.23 -20.10
CA THR A 35 1.55 8.44 -19.04
C THR A 35 2.70 7.44 -19.13
N HIS A 36 3.87 7.86 -18.71
CA HIS A 36 5.04 7.00 -18.63
C HIS A 36 5.95 7.41 -17.47
N GLU A 37 6.88 6.54 -17.15
CA GLU A 37 7.89 6.75 -16.13
C GLU A 37 9.27 6.75 -16.77
N GLU A 38 10.10 7.70 -16.35
CA GLU A 38 11.52 7.79 -16.74
C GLU A 38 12.39 7.46 -15.54
N TRP A 39 13.15 6.38 -15.66
CA TRP A 39 13.97 5.84 -14.61
C TRP A 39 15.42 6.33 -14.73
N PRO A 40 15.99 6.97 -13.69
CA PRO A 40 17.39 7.35 -13.67
C PRO A 40 18.33 6.15 -13.79
N ALA A 41 19.44 6.33 -14.51
CA ALA A 41 20.44 5.27 -14.63
C ALA A 41 21.02 4.92 -13.25
N GLY A 42 21.00 3.64 -12.92
CA GLY A 42 21.54 3.13 -11.67
C GLY A 42 20.69 3.39 -10.42
N ILE A 43 19.43 3.78 -10.61
CA ILE A 43 18.47 3.90 -9.50
C ILE A 43 18.41 2.63 -8.68
N CYS A 44 18.38 2.76 -7.36
CA CYS A 44 18.32 1.61 -6.46
C CYS A 44 17.50 1.89 -5.19
N TRP A 45 17.04 0.81 -4.58
CA TRP A 45 16.40 0.86 -3.27
C TRP A 45 17.40 1.17 -2.17
N VAL A 46 17.01 2.03 -1.25
CA VAL A 46 17.74 2.35 -0.02
C VAL A 46 16.94 1.89 1.17
N GLY A 47 17.56 1.09 2.03
CA GLY A 47 16.99 0.64 3.29
C GLY A 47 17.41 1.51 4.47
N LEU A 48 16.73 1.34 5.60
CA LEU A 48 17.04 1.98 6.87
C LEU A 48 17.83 1.06 7.80
N SER A 49 18.73 1.61 8.57
CA SER A 49 19.31 0.92 9.72
C SER A 49 18.28 0.74 10.85
N ALA A 50 18.53 -0.21 11.74
CA ALA A 50 17.67 -0.43 12.91
C ALA A 50 17.52 0.85 13.76
N THR A 51 18.60 1.60 13.95
CA THR A 51 18.59 2.87 14.71
C THR A 51 17.75 3.95 14.04
N GLU A 52 17.75 4.02 12.71
CA GLU A 52 16.89 4.94 11.97
C GLU A 52 15.43 4.58 12.10
N ILE A 53 15.09 3.28 12.02
CA ILE A 53 13.73 2.79 12.24
C ILE A 53 13.25 3.14 13.65
N ASP A 54 14.07 2.90 14.68
CA ASP A 54 13.73 3.25 16.07
C ASP A 54 13.51 4.76 16.24
N ARG A 55 14.32 5.59 15.57
CA ARG A 55 14.14 7.04 15.55
C ARG A 55 12.85 7.46 14.86
N VAL A 56 12.49 6.84 13.75
CA VAL A 56 11.21 7.08 13.05
C VAL A 56 10.03 6.71 13.95
N GLU A 57 10.05 5.54 14.57
CA GLU A 57 8.99 5.14 15.51
C GLU A 57 8.82 6.15 16.66
N ALA A 58 9.93 6.64 17.21
CA ALA A 58 9.90 7.67 18.26
C ALA A 58 9.39 9.03 17.75
N THR A 59 9.79 9.45 16.54
CA THR A 59 9.40 10.74 15.94
C THR A 59 7.91 10.82 15.66
N TYR A 60 7.32 9.74 15.21
CA TYR A 60 5.90 9.69 14.85
C TYR A 60 5.01 9.08 15.93
N ALA A 61 5.59 8.63 17.04
CA ALA A 61 4.92 7.91 18.13
C ALA A 61 4.13 6.68 17.61
N ILE A 62 4.75 5.90 16.73
CA ILE A 62 4.18 4.71 16.10
C ILE A 62 5.03 3.47 16.42
N ARG A 63 4.51 2.31 16.05
CA ARG A 63 5.24 1.05 16.04
C ARG A 63 5.03 0.36 14.70
N PHE A 64 6.12 -0.05 14.07
CA PHE A 64 6.08 -0.89 12.88
C PHE A 64 5.94 -2.37 13.29
N THR A 65 5.18 -3.13 12.51
CA THR A 65 5.16 -4.59 12.66
C THR A 65 6.52 -5.20 12.29
N PRO A 66 6.84 -6.42 12.75
CA PRO A 66 8.14 -7.03 12.45
C PRO A 66 8.48 -7.09 10.95
N ASP A 67 7.51 -7.47 10.12
CA ASP A 67 7.65 -7.52 8.66
C ASP A 67 7.77 -6.12 8.02
N HIS A 68 7.09 -5.11 8.56
CA HIS A 68 7.28 -3.73 8.11
C HIS A 68 8.67 -3.21 8.44
N ARG A 69 9.21 -3.53 9.61
CA ARG A 69 10.60 -3.19 9.95
C ARG A 69 11.60 -3.86 8.99
N GLU A 70 11.39 -5.13 8.64
CA GLU A 70 12.22 -5.82 7.63
C GLU A 70 12.06 -5.19 6.24
N PHE A 71 10.85 -4.85 5.82
CA PHE A 71 10.58 -4.10 4.59
C PHE A 71 11.37 -2.79 4.55
N LEU A 72 11.29 -1.98 5.61
CA LEU A 72 12.01 -0.70 5.69
C LEU A 72 13.54 -0.86 5.69
N ARG A 73 14.06 -1.98 6.16
CA ARG A 73 15.51 -2.27 6.13
C ARG A 73 16.05 -2.51 4.72
N VAL A 74 15.19 -2.87 3.77
CA VAL A 74 15.60 -3.23 2.40
C VAL A 74 15.01 -2.28 1.36
N LEU A 75 13.73 -1.91 1.50
CA LEU A 75 12.91 -1.24 0.48
C LEU A 75 12.27 0.06 1.00
N HIS A 76 12.99 0.85 1.81
CA HIS A 76 12.42 2.07 2.39
C HIS A 76 12.02 3.10 1.34
N THR A 77 12.95 3.44 0.43
CA THR A 77 12.73 4.41 -0.66
C THR A 77 13.76 4.21 -1.77
N LEU A 78 13.62 4.93 -2.85
CA LEU A 78 14.65 5.02 -3.90
C LEU A 78 15.74 6.02 -3.49
N ASP A 79 16.97 5.82 -3.94
CA ASP A 79 18.12 6.71 -3.71
C ASP A 79 17.97 8.06 -4.43
N GLN A 80 17.18 8.08 -5.51
CA GLN A 80 16.79 9.25 -6.28
C GLN A 80 15.36 9.07 -6.82
N PRO A 81 14.60 10.17 -7.03
CA PRO A 81 13.27 10.05 -7.59
C PRO A 81 13.33 9.68 -9.08
N TYR A 82 12.36 8.93 -9.54
CA TYR A 82 12.05 8.81 -10.96
C TYR A 82 11.12 9.94 -11.39
N THR A 83 10.99 10.16 -12.70
CA THR A 83 10.08 11.17 -13.24
C THR A 83 8.83 10.50 -13.78
N TYR A 84 7.68 10.87 -13.24
CA TYR A 84 6.40 10.54 -13.83
C TYR A 84 6.03 11.61 -14.84
N VAL A 85 5.60 11.21 -16.03
CA VAL A 85 5.29 12.09 -17.14
C VAL A 85 3.87 11.83 -17.62
N GLU A 86 3.07 12.88 -17.68
CA GLU A 86 1.80 12.90 -18.39
C GLU A 86 2.00 13.60 -19.73
N GLU A 87 1.85 12.86 -20.83
CA GLU A 87 2.14 13.37 -22.18
C GLU A 87 1.12 14.45 -22.58
N ALA A 88 1.60 15.39 -23.38
CA ALA A 88 0.75 16.44 -23.92
C ALA A 88 -0.43 15.85 -24.72
N THR A 89 -1.60 16.43 -24.52
CA THR A 89 -2.79 16.20 -25.34
C THR A 89 -3.10 17.43 -26.19
N ALA A 90 -4.14 17.40 -27.02
CA ALA A 90 -4.57 18.56 -27.77
C ALA A 90 -5.00 19.73 -26.87
N GLU A 91 -5.37 19.48 -25.63
CA GLU A 91 -5.93 20.43 -24.66
C GLU A 91 -4.98 20.77 -23.52
N GLN A 92 -3.99 19.92 -23.23
CA GLN A 92 -3.09 20.02 -22.08
C GLN A 92 -1.62 19.88 -22.50
N ALA A 93 -0.76 20.69 -21.90
CA ALA A 93 0.68 20.57 -22.05
C ALA A 93 1.21 19.35 -21.29
N GLU A 94 2.38 18.85 -21.69
CA GLU A 94 3.10 17.80 -20.95
C GLU A 94 3.38 18.26 -19.52
N GLU A 95 3.08 17.40 -18.56
CA GLU A 95 3.40 17.60 -17.15
C GLU A 95 4.42 16.57 -16.67
N ARG A 96 5.36 17.02 -15.85
CA ARG A 96 6.46 16.19 -15.33
C ARG A 96 6.68 16.48 -13.85
N TRP A 97 6.75 15.42 -13.04
CA TRP A 97 7.06 15.57 -11.62
C TRP A 97 7.88 14.41 -11.05
N PRO A 98 8.78 14.71 -10.10
CA PRO A 98 9.54 13.67 -9.43
C PRO A 98 8.62 12.85 -8.52
N SER A 99 8.85 11.56 -8.50
CA SER A 99 8.10 10.63 -7.66
C SER A 99 9.02 9.61 -6.99
N ASN A 100 8.56 9.07 -5.88
CA ASN A 100 9.18 7.96 -5.18
C ASN A 100 8.14 6.86 -5.03
N LEU A 101 8.57 5.61 -5.12
CA LEU A 101 7.67 4.47 -4.99
C LEU A 101 7.07 4.39 -3.58
N CYS A 102 7.86 4.64 -2.55
CA CYS A 102 7.41 4.57 -1.16
C CYS A 102 7.65 5.89 -0.42
N TYR A 103 6.91 6.10 0.66
CA TYR A 103 7.08 7.27 1.50
C TYR A 103 8.43 7.27 2.20
N ASN A 104 9.18 8.38 2.06
CA ASN A 104 10.45 8.56 2.76
C ASN A 104 10.19 8.99 4.23
N TRP A 105 10.33 8.06 5.16
CA TRP A 105 10.10 8.26 6.58
C TRP A 105 11.12 9.18 7.26
N LEU A 106 12.29 9.40 6.64
CA LEU A 106 13.34 10.27 7.21
C LEU A 106 13.16 11.74 6.82
N THR A 107 12.74 12.01 5.59
CA THR A 107 12.71 13.38 5.05
C THR A 107 11.30 13.84 4.66
N GLY A 108 10.34 12.94 4.59
CA GLY A 108 8.97 13.19 4.15
C GLY A 108 7.99 13.58 5.27
N GLU A 109 8.43 14.25 6.35
CA GLU A 109 7.60 14.45 7.56
C GLU A 109 6.21 15.03 7.26
N VAL A 110 6.12 16.05 6.43
CA VAL A 110 4.84 16.71 6.10
C VAL A 110 3.90 15.72 5.40
N ALA A 111 4.42 14.97 4.42
CA ALA A 111 3.64 13.97 3.68
C ALA A 111 3.20 12.82 4.59
N ILE A 112 4.09 12.30 5.42
CA ILE A 112 3.81 11.23 6.38
C ILE A 112 2.72 11.65 7.37
N ARG A 113 2.86 12.81 8.03
CA ARG A 113 1.85 13.29 8.99
C ARG A 113 0.49 13.51 8.33
N ARG A 114 0.48 14.04 7.10
CA ARG A 114 -0.75 14.18 6.32
C ARG A 114 -1.38 12.82 6.06
N LYS A 115 -0.60 11.82 5.63
CA LYS A 115 -1.09 10.49 5.32
C LYS A 115 -1.56 9.71 6.55
N LEU A 116 -0.88 9.85 7.68
CA LEU A 116 -1.35 9.26 8.95
C LEU A 116 -2.71 9.83 9.39
N ALA A 117 -2.98 11.11 9.11
CA ALA A 117 -4.25 11.75 9.45
C ALA A 117 -5.33 11.58 8.36
N GLN A 118 -4.97 11.15 7.15
CA GLN A 118 -5.86 11.12 6.00
C GLN A 118 -7.09 10.23 6.21
N PRO A 119 -6.99 8.98 6.72
CA PRO A 119 -8.16 8.13 6.91
C PRO A 119 -9.22 8.75 7.82
N TYR A 120 -8.81 9.42 8.89
CA TYR A 120 -9.75 10.17 9.75
C TYR A 120 -10.44 11.29 8.97
N LYS A 121 -9.67 12.11 8.26
CA LYS A 121 -10.20 13.27 7.52
C LYS A 121 -11.17 12.88 6.43
N ASP A 122 -10.91 11.76 5.73
CA ASP A 122 -11.75 11.32 4.64
C ASP A 122 -13.07 10.69 5.11
N LEU A 123 -13.08 10.15 6.34
CA LEU A 123 -14.20 9.35 6.84
C LEU A 123 -15.07 10.06 7.89
N HIS A 124 -14.59 11.14 8.53
CA HIS A 124 -15.22 11.73 9.72
C HIS A 124 -16.64 12.28 9.51
N GLU A 125 -17.04 12.58 8.28
CA GLU A 125 -18.42 13.00 7.94
C GLU A 125 -19.32 11.82 7.56
N GLY A 126 -18.73 10.64 7.40
CA GLY A 126 -19.41 9.42 7.02
C GLY A 126 -20.25 8.81 8.15
N TRP A 127 -21.21 7.98 7.78
CA TRP A 127 -22.00 7.17 8.71
C TRP A 127 -22.41 5.88 8.03
N LEU A 128 -22.02 4.75 8.58
CA LEU A 128 -22.38 3.46 8.01
C LEU A 128 -23.67 2.93 8.66
N PRO A 129 -24.59 2.32 7.88
CA PRO A 129 -25.83 1.73 8.41
C PRO A 129 -25.60 0.70 9.51
N VAL A 130 -24.50 -0.03 9.47
CA VAL A 130 -24.12 -1.03 10.48
C VAL A 130 -23.88 -0.43 11.87
N TRP A 131 -23.63 0.88 11.96
CA TRP A 131 -23.48 1.61 13.24
C TRP A 131 -24.82 2.06 13.84
N GLY A 132 -25.94 1.70 13.18
CA GLY A 132 -27.29 2.06 13.58
C GLY A 132 -27.82 3.31 12.87
N PRO A 133 -28.97 3.85 13.32
CA PRO A 133 -29.56 5.04 12.72
C PRO A 133 -28.60 6.23 12.77
N ARG A 134 -28.53 6.97 11.65
CA ARG A 134 -27.70 8.17 11.58
C ARG A 134 -28.21 9.22 12.57
N PRO A 135 -27.36 9.72 13.49
CA PRO A 135 -27.76 10.74 14.46
C PRO A 135 -28.22 12.03 13.77
N PRO A 136 -29.26 12.70 14.29
CA PRO A 136 -29.87 13.85 13.63
C PRO A 136 -28.98 15.10 13.63
N THR A 137 -28.15 15.30 14.68
CA THR A 137 -27.31 16.49 14.79
C THR A 137 -25.87 16.18 14.41
N GLU A 138 -25.15 17.20 13.93
CA GLU A 138 -23.73 17.10 13.59
C GLU A 138 -22.88 16.70 14.81
N GLU A 139 -23.13 17.32 15.96
CA GLU A 139 -22.44 17.01 17.22
C GLU A 139 -22.58 15.53 17.62
N GLN A 140 -23.80 14.99 17.52
CA GLN A 140 -24.06 13.58 17.81
C GLN A 140 -23.38 12.65 16.80
N ARG A 141 -23.32 13.05 15.53
CA ARG A 141 -22.62 12.29 14.49
C ARG A 141 -21.14 12.27 14.75
N ALA A 142 -20.51 13.43 15.03
CA ALA A 142 -19.11 13.54 15.37
C ALA A 142 -18.75 12.66 16.57
N ALA A 143 -19.48 12.79 17.67
CA ALA A 143 -19.27 11.96 18.86
C ALA A 143 -19.49 10.46 18.60
N GLY A 144 -20.44 10.12 17.72
CA GLY A 144 -20.68 8.76 17.28
C GLY A 144 -19.52 8.21 16.44
N PHE A 145 -19.05 8.99 15.49
CA PHE A 145 -17.90 8.65 14.65
C PHE A 145 -16.65 8.43 15.49
N GLU A 146 -16.33 9.34 16.42
CA GLU A 146 -15.18 9.21 17.32
C GLU A 146 -15.20 7.88 18.09
N ARG A 147 -16.37 7.46 18.59
CA ARG A 147 -16.52 6.16 19.29
C ARG A 147 -16.24 4.97 18.37
N GLN A 148 -16.57 5.07 17.09
CA GLN A 148 -16.26 4.00 16.12
C GLN A 148 -14.78 4.05 15.72
N PHE A 149 -14.29 5.24 15.38
CA PHE A 149 -12.90 5.44 14.93
C PHE A 149 -11.87 5.12 16.02
N SER A 150 -12.22 5.30 17.31
CA SER A 150 -11.33 4.91 18.42
C SER A 150 -10.98 3.42 18.47
N LYS A 151 -11.68 2.58 17.70
CA LYS A 151 -11.38 1.14 17.55
C LYS A 151 -10.46 0.86 16.37
N ALA A 152 -10.26 1.85 15.48
CA ALA A 152 -9.49 1.69 14.27
C ALA A 152 -8.01 1.47 14.59
N PRO A 153 -7.36 0.42 14.05
CA PRO A 153 -5.92 0.34 14.08
C PRO A 153 -5.32 1.49 13.26
N LEU A 154 -4.13 1.94 13.67
CA LEU A 154 -3.40 2.91 12.87
C LEU A 154 -3.06 2.31 11.51
N LEU A 155 -3.21 3.11 10.45
CA LEU A 155 -2.79 2.76 9.10
C LEU A 155 -1.45 3.43 8.79
N LEU A 156 -0.45 2.62 8.45
CA LEU A 156 0.92 3.06 8.15
C LEU A 156 1.08 3.21 6.64
N PRO A 157 1.32 4.42 6.11
CA PRO A 157 1.40 4.66 4.67
C PRO A 157 2.60 3.95 4.05
N LEU A 158 2.38 3.25 2.93
CA LEU A 158 3.40 2.57 2.11
C LEU A 158 3.66 3.34 0.82
N HIS A 159 2.65 3.44 -0.03
CA HIS A 159 2.68 4.07 -1.35
C HIS A 159 1.31 4.67 -1.66
N ASN A 160 1.23 5.87 -2.23
CA ASN A 160 -0.02 6.54 -2.63
C ASN A 160 -1.13 6.44 -1.56
N HIS A 161 -2.15 5.63 -1.82
CA HIS A 161 -3.29 5.34 -0.93
C HIS A 161 -3.25 3.91 -0.37
N ARG A 162 -2.07 3.28 -0.33
CA ARG A 162 -1.82 1.96 0.25
C ARG A 162 -1.28 2.10 1.66
N TYR A 163 -1.88 1.36 2.58
CA TYR A 163 -1.56 1.41 4.00
C TYR A 163 -1.44 0.03 4.59
N LEU A 164 -0.40 -0.22 5.35
CA LEU A 164 -0.30 -1.43 6.18
C LEU A 164 -1.06 -1.22 7.50
N VAL A 165 -1.86 -2.20 7.88
CA VAL A 165 -2.54 -2.22 9.18
C VAL A 165 -1.51 -2.48 10.28
N SER A 166 -1.42 -1.58 11.29
CA SER A 166 -0.39 -1.66 12.33
C SER A 166 -0.65 -2.71 13.41
N GLU A 167 -1.86 -3.21 13.51
CA GLU A 167 -2.28 -4.13 14.59
C GLU A 167 -2.93 -5.42 14.04
N PRO A 168 -2.75 -6.54 14.75
CA PRO A 168 -1.90 -6.73 15.94
C PRO A 168 -0.41 -6.56 15.60
N GLN A 169 0.44 -6.28 16.62
CA GLN A 169 1.89 -6.09 16.46
C GLN A 169 2.61 -7.40 16.12
N GLN A 170 2.29 -7.95 14.96
CA GLN A 170 2.86 -9.19 14.41
C GLN A 170 2.98 -9.10 12.90
N ALA A 171 3.78 -9.96 12.29
CA ALA A 171 3.93 -10.05 10.85
C ALA A 171 2.64 -10.55 10.15
N GLY A 172 2.51 -10.21 8.86
CA GLY A 172 1.43 -10.68 8.00
C GLY A 172 0.12 -9.93 8.21
N ASN A 173 0.15 -8.66 8.56
CA ASN A 173 -1.02 -7.80 8.54
C ASN A 173 -1.37 -7.40 7.10
N PRO A 174 -2.68 -7.19 6.80
CA PRO A 174 -3.09 -6.81 5.46
C PRO A 174 -2.69 -5.38 5.10
N VAL A 175 -2.53 -5.16 3.80
CA VAL A 175 -2.40 -3.84 3.19
C VAL A 175 -3.76 -3.43 2.63
N LEU A 176 -4.24 -2.26 3.02
CA LEU A 176 -5.49 -1.68 2.54
C LEU A 176 -5.22 -0.65 1.45
N SER A 177 -6.10 -0.59 0.46
CA SER A 177 -6.30 0.58 -0.39
C SER A 177 -7.38 1.44 0.27
N VAL A 178 -7.07 2.71 0.53
CA VAL A 178 -8.00 3.65 1.18
C VAL A 178 -8.14 4.89 0.31
N TRP A 179 -9.28 5.01 -0.36
CA TRP A 179 -9.63 6.15 -1.20
C TRP A 179 -10.99 6.70 -0.75
N GLY A 180 -10.97 7.68 0.16
CA GLY A 180 -12.19 8.10 0.81
C GLY A 180 -12.86 6.94 1.56
N SER A 181 -14.14 6.72 1.28
CA SER A 181 -14.91 5.59 1.84
C SER A 181 -14.74 4.28 1.07
N ASP A 182 -14.08 4.29 -0.08
CA ASP A 182 -13.72 3.07 -0.81
C ASP A 182 -12.49 2.44 -0.17
N ILE A 183 -12.72 1.40 0.62
CA ILE A 183 -11.68 0.69 1.37
C ILE A 183 -11.75 -0.78 1.02
N ILE A 184 -10.63 -1.30 0.50
CA ILE A 184 -10.49 -2.70 0.15
C ILE A 184 -9.22 -3.31 0.73
N ILE A 185 -9.19 -4.63 0.89
CA ILE A 185 -7.94 -5.36 1.12
C ILE A 185 -7.24 -5.47 -0.23
N TYR A 186 -6.08 -4.83 -0.33
CA TYR A 186 -5.28 -4.79 -1.54
C TYR A 186 -4.15 -5.82 -1.55
N GLY A 187 -3.70 -6.23 -0.38
CA GLY A 187 -2.77 -7.34 -0.18
C GLY A 187 -3.01 -7.99 1.17
N TRP A 188 -2.96 -9.32 1.22
CA TRP A 188 -3.18 -10.05 2.46
C TRP A 188 -2.02 -9.92 3.47
N ASN A 189 -0.85 -9.57 2.97
CA ASN A 189 0.37 -9.25 3.71
C ASN A 189 1.29 -8.41 2.80
N LEU A 190 2.46 -8.00 3.31
CA LEU A 190 3.42 -7.21 2.53
C LEU A 190 3.94 -7.94 1.29
N ARG A 191 4.12 -9.28 1.34
CA ARG A 191 4.60 -10.06 0.20
C ARG A 191 3.59 -10.06 -0.95
N SER A 192 2.34 -10.39 -0.66
CA SER A 192 1.26 -10.38 -1.67
C SER A 192 1.00 -8.97 -2.20
N TYR A 193 1.10 -7.95 -1.35
CA TYR A 193 1.03 -6.56 -1.76
C TYR A 193 2.12 -6.18 -2.78
N LEU A 194 3.38 -6.48 -2.47
CA LEU A 194 4.51 -6.13 -3.34
C LEU A 194 4.43 -6.84 -4.70
N LEU A 195 4.06 -8.11 -4.71
CA LEU A 195 3.86 -8.87 -5.95
C LEU A 195 2.71 -8.32 -6.81
N HIS A 196 1.68 -7.76 -6.19
CA HIS A 196 0.53 -7.20 -6.89
C HIS A 196 0.79 -5.77 -7.37
N GLU A 197 1.23 -4.87 -6.47
CA GLU A 197 1.43 -3.44 -6.77
C GLU A 197 2.53 -3.21 -7.81
N PHE A 198 3.58 -4.01 -7.77
CA PHE A 198 4.78 -3.82 -8.61
C PHE A 198 4.95 -4.92 -9.66
N ALA A 199 3.87 -5.60 -10.05
CA ALA A 199 3.90 -6.70 -11.02
C ALA A 199 4.52 -6.28 -12.36
N GLU A 200 4.32 -5.04 -12.80
CA GLU A 200 4.88 -4.50 -14.05
C GLU A 200 6.41 -4.40 -14.07
N TYR A 201 7.04 -4.31 -12.89
CA TYR A 201 8.50 -4.30 -12.75
C TYR A 201 9.09 -5.70 -12.51
N LEU A 202 8.28 -6.74 -12.61
CA LEU A 202 8.64 -8.12 -12.39
C LEU A 202 8.31 -8.97 -13.65
N PRO A 203 9.04 -8.77 -14.76
CA PRO A 203 8.67 -9.32 -16.07
C PRO A 203 8.59 -10.84 -16.12
N ASP A 204 9.41 -11.54 -15.31
CA ASP A 204 9.36 -13.00 -15.20
C ASP A 204 8.11 -13.51 -14.45
N LEU A 205 7.40 -12.58 -13.78
CA LEU A 205 6.15 -12.81 -13.07
C LEU A 205 4.94 -12.23 -13.81
N ALA A 206 5.02 -12.07 -15.14
CA ALA A 206 3.98 -11.46 -15.96
C ALA A 206 2.57 -11.89 -15.55
N LEU A 207 1.62 -10.97 -15.65
CA LEU A 207 0.20 -11.20 -15.37
C LEU A 207 -0.27 -12.54 -15.98
N GLY A 208 -0.66 -13.49 -15.13
CA GLY A 208 -1.00 -14.85 -15.52
C GLY A 208 0.03 -15.92 -15.14
N ASN A 209 1.14 -15.55 -14.49
CA ASN A 209 2.07 -16.53 -13.92
C ASN A 209 1.36 -17.34 -12.83
N GLU A 210 1.23 -18.66 -13.07
CA GLU A 210 0.55 -19.57 -12.16
C GLU A 210 1.18 -19.60 -10.76
N GLU A 211 2.49 -19.39 -10.64
CA GLU A 211 3.19 -19.34 -9.35
C GLU A 211 2.77 -18.12 -8.53
N VAL A 212 2.69 -16.94 -9.17
CA VAL A 212 2.21 -15.72 -8.47
C VAL A 212 0.76 -15.88 -8.05
N ALA A 213 -0.10 -16.35 -8.94
CA ALA A 213 -1.49 -16.62 -8.62
C ALA A 213 -1.63 -17.60 -7.45
N ALA A 214 -0.81 -18.66 -7.41
CA ALA A 214 -0.78 -19.62 -6.32
C ALA A 214 -0.31 -18.99 -5.00
N ILE A 215 0.69 -18.10 -5.03
CA ILE A 215 1.17 -17.37 -3.85
C ILE A 215 0.06 -16.44 -3.32
N LEU A 216 -0.54 -15.63 -4.19
CA LEU A 216 -1.62 -14.71 -3.81
C LEU A 216 -2.82 -15.47 -3.23
N GLN A 217 -3.14 -16.63 -3.78
CA GLN A 217 -4.20 -17.49 -3.27
C GLN A 217 -3.82 -18.16 -1.94
N ALA A 218 -2.57 -18.60 -1.78
CA ALA A 218 -2.10 -19.21 -0.53
C ALA A 218 -2.03 -18.19 0.62
N ASP A 219 -1.69 -16.95 0.33
CA ASP A 219 -1.67 -15.85 1.30
C ASP A 219 -3.08 -15.38 1.68
N ALA A 220 -4.09 -15.62 0.82
CA ALA A 220 -5.48 -15.28 1.10
C ALA A 220 -6.04 -16.22 2.17
N PRO A 221 -6.43 -15.73 3.35
CA PRO A 221 -7.01 -16.58 4.38
C PRO A 221 -8.38 -17.11 3.95
N ALA A 222 -8.71 -18.34 4.31
CA ALA A 222 -10.03 -18.94 4.07
C ALA A 222 -11.17 -18.14 4.74
N SER A 223 -10.83 -17.38 5.77
CA SER A 223 -11.66 -16.36 6.40
C SER A 223 -10.74 -15.28 6.95
N LEU A 224 -11.22 -14.05 7.14
CA LEU A 224 -10.44 -13.04 7.89
C LEU A 224 -10.14 -13.59 9.29
N THR A 225 -8.96 -14.16 9.43
CA THR A 225 -8.45 -14.63 10.72
C THR A 225 -8.06 -13.46 11.62
N LYS A 226 -7.78 -12.30 11.01
CA LYS A 226 -7.46 -11.06 11.70
C LYS A 226 -8.55 -10.03 11.42
N ARG A 227 -9.29 -9.66 12.44
CA ARG A 227 -10.24 -8.57 12.35
C ARG A 227 -9.49 -7.25 12.14
N ILE A 228 -10.07 -6.36 11.33
CA ILE A 228 -9.61 -4.99 11.11
C ILE A 228 -10.71 -4.06 11.64
N PRO A 229 -10.79 -3.88 12.98
CA PRO A 229 -11.87 -3.12 13.59
C PRO A 229 -12.06 -1.76 12.90
N PHE A 230 -13.30 -1.28 12.78
CA PHE A 230 -13.69 -0.08 12.06
C PHE A 230 -13.59 -0.21 10.53
N TYR A 231 -12.41 -0.53 9.98
CA TYR A 231 -12.24 -0.60 8.51
C TYR A 231 -12.99 -1.78 7.89
N GLU A 232 -13.18 -2.88 8.60
CA GLU A 232 -13.96 -4.02 8.10
C GLU A 232 -15.42 -3.65 7.81
N ASP A 233 -15.99 -2.66 8.51
CA ASP A 233 -17.35 -2.18 8.26
C ASP A 233 -17.47 -1.50 6.87
N TYR A 234 -16.42 -0.78 6.44
CA TYR A 234 -16.33 -0.20 5.09
C TYR A 234 -16.11 -1.27 4.02
N ILE A 235 -15.18 -2.19 4.26
CA ILE A 235 -14.86 -3.28 3.33
C ILE A 235 -16.11 -4.13 3.05
N GLN A 236 -16.88 -4.48 4.08
CA GLN A 236 -18.11 -5.25 3.95
C GLN A 236 -19.20 -4.50 3.17
N THR A 237 -19.30 -3.19 3.36
CA THR A 237 -20.34 -2.36 2.73
C THR A 237 -20.13 -2.24 1.22
N HIS A 238 -18.87 -2.17 0.75
CA HIS A 238 -18.57 -1.90 -0.65
C HIS A 238 -18.33 -3.17 -1.50
N ASN A 239 -17.80 -4.24 -0.92
CA ASN A 239 -17.25 -5.36 -1.69
C ASN A 239 -17.91 -6.73 -1.45
N GLY A 240 -18.98 -6.82 -0.64
CA GLY A 240 -19.56 -8.13 -0.34
C GLY A 240 -18.51 -9.08 0.24
N TRP A 241 -18.22 -8.98 1.49
CA TRP A 241 -17.26 -9.82 2.22
C TRP A 241 -17.72 -11.28 2.36
N PRO A 242 -16.86 -12.30 2.23
CA PRO A 242 -15.43 -12.24 1.89
C PRO A 242 -15.18 -11.96 0.40
N PRO A 243 -14.02 -11.40 0.01
CA PRO A 243 -13.69 -11.23 -1.39
C PRO A 243 -13.79 -12.60 -2.07
N ARG A 244 -14.47 -12.67 -3.20
CA ARG A 244 -14.63 -13.92 -3.95
C ARG A 244 -13.24 -14.42 -4.31
N THR A 245 -12.87 -15.59 -3.81
CA THR A 245 -11.67 -16.30 -4.25
C THR A 245 -11.78 -16.50 -5.75
N GLY A 246 -10.93 -15.81 -6.51
CA GLY A 246 -10.87 -15.93 -7.97
C GLY A 246 -10.97 -14.65 -8.79
N ASP A 247 -11.39 -13.53 -8.21
CA ASP A 247 -11.48 -12.25 -8.94
C ASP A 247 -10.22 -11.36 -8.78
N TYR A 248 -9.04 -11.97 -8.90
CA TYR A 248 -7.82 -11.22 -9.21
C TYR A 248 -7.69 -11.09 -10.75
N GLY A 249 -8.75 -10.63 -11.39
CA GLY A 249 -8.64 -10.04 -12.71
C GLY A 249 -7.89 -8.71 -12.59
N PRO A 250 -7.24 -8.22 -13.68
CA PRO A 250 -6.61 -6.92 -13.65
C PRO A 250 -7.65 -5.91 -13.17
N ILE A 251 -7.46 -5.36 -11.97
CA ILE A 251 -8.25 -4.21 -11.52
C ILE A 251 -7.75 -3.07 -12.39
N LEU A 252 -8.41 -2.91 -13.53
CA LEU A 252 -8.36 -1.69 -14.30
C LEU A 252 -8.98 -0.63 -13.38
N SER A 253 -8.15 0.06 -12.64
CA SER A 253 -8.58 1.27 -11.94
C SER A 253 -9.01 2.28 -12.98
N PRO A 254 -10.16 2.96 -12.80
CA PRO A 254 -10.60 4.01 -13.69
C PRO A 254 -9.64 5.20 -13.67
#